data_8b0f984c9a11d5f1d23a95746508032a
#
_entry.id   8b0f984c9a11d5f1d23a95746508032a
#
_cell.length_a   1.000
_cell.length_b   1.000
_cell.length_c   1.000
_cell.angle_alpha   90.00
_cell.angle_beta   90.00
_cell.angle_gamma   90.00
#
_symmetry.space_group_name_H-M   'P 1'
#
loop_
_entity.id
_entity.type
_entity.pdbx_description
1 polymer ?
#
loop_
_entity_poly.entity_id
_entity_poly.type
_entity_poly.pdbx_seq_one_letter_code
_entity_poly.pdbx_strand_id
1 'polypeptide(L)'
;LELYLNEIFLGQNSYGVAAAAQTYFNKTLSELQPHEAAYLATLPKKPSNLHPVRHKEAAIDRRNFVLREMKENGYLPEEAYETAIAQSLLSVQAGDYESFKSALPPRDYFTDEIRRQLSRDFGEEEFFTGGMAVRATFDPELHEVAAVALQHALEKYDRSQGLWRGTGETLPAEALQDEDSWRAALAQVNVPRDVKADGQWHPAVVLSVGNNDARIGIEGVEDDSDGHFVTAKDVTWARKQNEDGSLGRKAKVAGDLLNVGDVVLVRAL
;
A
#
# COMPACT_ATOMS: atom_id res chain seq x y z
N LEU A 1 -27.10 24.56 -7.54
CA LEU A 1 -27.22 23.36 -6.71
C LEU A 1 -26.04 22.42 -6.93
N GLU A 2 -25.66 22.11 -8.18
CA GLU A 2 -24.55 21.21 -8.54
C GLU A 2 -23.24 21.64 -7.87
N LEU A 3 -22.78 22.89 -8.03
CA LEU A 3 -21.60 23.42 -7.38
C LEU A 3 -21.64 23.24 -5.86
N TYR A 4 -22.79 23.53 -5.22
CA TYR A 4 -22.95 23.33 -3.78
C TYR A 4 -22.77 21.87 -3.37
N LEU A 5 -23.38 20.94 -4.12
CA LEU A 5 -23.31 19.50 -3.82
C LEU A 5 -21.90 18.92 -4.06
N ASN A 6 -21.11 19.53 -4.96
CA ASN A 6 -19.74 19.08 -5.22
C ASN A 6 -18.72 19.63 -4.22
N GLU A 7 -18.99 20.81 -3.61
CA GLU A 7 -18.01 21.50 -2.76
C GLU A 7 -18.28 21.38 -1.26
N ILE A 8 -19.51 21.00 -0.87
CA ILE A 8 -19.90 21.04 0.54
C ILE A 8 -19.12 20.03 1.38
N PHE A 9 -18.62 20.50 2.54
CA PHE A 9 -17.96 19.62 3.51
C PHE A 9 -18.95 18.75 4.28
N LEU A 10 -18.76 17.44 4.22
CA LEU A 10 -19.64 16.42 4.81
C LEU A 10 -18.98 15.60 5.93
N GLY A 11 -17.83 16.05 6.43
CA GLY A 11 -17.07 15.31 7.45
C GLY A 11 -16.14 14.26 6.87
N GLN A 12 -15.35 13.58 7.73
CA GLN A 12 -14.41 12.52 7.33
C GLN A 12 -13.50 12.94 6.16
N ASN A 13 -13.12 14.20 6.10
CA ASN A 13 -12.34 14.78 5.01
C ASN A 13 -12.99 14.64 3.63
N SER A 14 -14.33 14.60 3.57
CA SER A 14 -15.09 14.47 2.33
C SER A 14 -15.68 15.81 1.93
N TYR A 15 -15.36 16.26 0.73
CA TYR A 15 -15.94 17.42 0.07
C TYR A 15 -16.78 16.90 -1.10
N GLY A 16 -18.04 17.34 -1.16
CA GLY A 16 -19.05 16.90 -2.12
C GLY A 16 -19.71 15.56 -1.78
N VAL A 17 -20.95 15.41 -2.31
CA VAL A 17 -21.81 14.26 -2.00
C VAL A 17 -21.27 12.95 -2.58
N ALA A 18 -20.56 12.99 -3.71
CA ALA A 18 -19.98 11.79 -4.30
C ALA A 18 -18.83 11.23 -3.44
N ALA A 19 -17.93 12.11 -2.98
CA ALA A 19 -16.85 11.71 -2.06
C ALA A 19 -17.42 11.21 -0.72
N ALA A 20 -18.49 11.83 -0.21
CA ALA A 20 -19.13 11.39 1.01
C ALA A 20 -19.82 10.01 0.84
N ALA A 21 -20.49 9.75 -0.27
CA ALA A 21 -21.08 8.44 -0.56
C ALA A 21 -20.03 7.31 -0.53
N GLN A 22 -18.86 7.56 -1.12
CA GLN A 22 -17.75 6.61 -1.06
C GLN A 22 -17.15 6.49 0.35
N THR A 23 -16.97 7.61 1.05
CA THR A 23 -16.34 7.62 2.39
C THR A 23 -17.21 6.96 3.45
N TYR A 24 -18.53 7.15 3.40
CA TYR A 24 -19.45 6.61 4.42
C TYR A 24 -20.00 5.23 4.06
N PHE A 25 -20.21 4.94 2.78
CA PHE A 25 -20.92 3.75 2.33
C PHE A 25 -20.17 2.89 1.30
N ASN A 26 -19.03 3.35 0.80
CA ASN A 26 -18.29 2.73 -0.31
C ASN A 26 -19.20 2.52 -1.56
N LYS A 27 -20.03 3.50 -1.86
CA LYS A 27 -21.02 3.48 -2.94
C LYS A 27 -20.87 4.68 -3.86
N THR A 28 -21.30 4.51 -5.11
CA THR A 28 -21.57 5.62 -6.03
C THR A 28 -22.91 6.28 -5.69
N LEU A 29 -23.16 7.49 -6.20
CA LEU A 29 -24.43 8.19 -5.95
C LEU A 29 -25.66 7.39 -6.44
N SER A 30 -25.53 6.65 -7.54
CA SER A 30 -26.60 5.83 -8.12
C SER A 30 -26.93 4.57 -7.30
N GLU A 31 -26.03 4.14 -6.43
CA GLU A 31 -26.16 2.98 -5.56
C GLU A 31 -26.74 3.33 -4.18
N LEU A 32 -26.82 4.63 -3.87
CA LEU A 32 -27.35 5.06 -2.58
C LEU A 32 -28.83 4.72 -2.43
N GLN A 33 -29.17 4.15 -1.28
CA GLN A 33 -30.54 3.95 -0.86
C GLN A 33 -31.11 5.23 -0.21
N PRO A 34 -32.44 5.43 -0.17
CA PRO A 34 -33.05 6.63 0.40
C PRO A 34 -32.58 6.98 1.81
N HIS A 35 -32.39 5.99 2.69
CA HIS A 35 -31.91 6.20 4.06
C HIS A 35 -30.43 6.66 4.12
N GLU A 36 -29.59 6.22 3.17
CA GLU A 36 -28.21 6.63 3.05
C GLU A 36 -28.11 8.07 2.51
N ALA A 37 -28.86 8.37 1.46
CA ALA A 37 -28.95 9.73 0.91
C ALA A 37 -29.50 10.72 1.96
N ALA A 38 -30.52 10.33 2.73
CA ALA A 38 -31.06 11.14 3.83
C ALA A 38 -30.00 11.38 4.92
N TYR A 39 -29.17 10.38 5.25
CA TYR A 39 -28.08 10.58 6.19
C TYR A 39 -27.05 11.58 5.67
N LEU A 40 -26.58 11.48 4.43
CA LEU A 40 -25.67 12.45 3.83
C LEU A 40 -26.24 13.87 3.87
N ALA A 41 -27.53 14.04 3.61
CA ALA A 41 -28.21 15.33 3.69
C ALA A 41 -28.26 15.94 5.11
N THR A 42 -28.00 15.16 6.16
CA THR A 42 -27.91 15.70 7.54
C THR A 42 -26.57 16.37 7.84
N LEU A 43 -25.51 15.95 7.17
CA LEU A 43 -24.11 16.28 7.51
C LEU A 43 -23.75 17.76 7.31
N PRO A 44 -24.27 18.51 6.30
CA PRO A 44 -23.94 19.91 6.10
C PRO A 44 -24.10 20.78 7.35
N LYS A 45 -25.06 20.44 8.20
CA LYS A 45 -25.36 21.24 9.40
C LYS A 45 -24.33 21.07 10.51
N LYS A 46 -23.90 19.81 10.79
CA LYS A 46 -22.98 19.49 11.89
C LYS A 46 -22.30 18.14 11.65
N PRO A 47 -21.34 18.04 10.73
CA PRO A 47 -20.76 16.75 10.34
C PRO A 47 -20.08 16.00 11.50
N SER A 48 -19.41 16.72 12.41
CA SER A 48 -18.74 16.12 13.57
C SER A 48 -19.70 15.59 14.64
N ASN A 49 -20.89 16.22 14.78
CA ASN A 49 -21.88 15.87 15.81
C ASN A 49 -22.83 14.74 15.35
N LEU A 50 -22.79 14.38 14.07
CA LEU A 50 -23.63 13.34 13.48
C LEU A 50 -22.77 12.17 12.98
N HIS A 51 -21.65 11.92 13.65
CA HIS A 51 -20.76 10.82 13.31
C HIS A 51 -21.46 9.45 13.48
N PRO A 52 -21.44 8.55 12.48
CA PRO A 52 -22.27 7.34 12.45
C PRO A 52 -21.94 6.31 13.53
N VAL A 53 -20.79 6.44 14.18
CA VAL A 53 -20.37 5.57 15.30
C VAL A 53 -20.43 6.32 16.62
N ARG A 54 -19.75 7.46 16.73
CA ARG A 54 -19.62 8.19 18.01
C ARG A 54 -20.92 8.85 18.48
N HIS A 55 -21.80 9.20 17.56
CA HIS A 55 -23.07 9.87 17.80
C HIS A 55 -24.20 9.20 17.01
N LYS A 56 -24.24 7.86 17.04
CA LYS A 56 -25.12 7.04 16.19
C LYS A 56 -26.60 7.38 16.38
N GLU A 57 -27.06 7.50 17.61
CA GLU A 57 -28.46 7.82 17.91
C GLU A 57 -28.87 9.18 17.34
N ALA A 58 -28.09 10.23 17.59
CA ALA A 58 -28.35 11.58 17.03
C ALA A 58 -28.33 11.58 15.49
N ALA A 59 -27.45 10.78 14.89
CA ALA A 59 -27.37 10.60 13.45
C ALA A 59 -28.60 9.93 12.88
N ILE A 60 -29.13 8.89 13.55
CA ILE A 60 -30.36 8.18 13.17
C ILE A 60 -31.56 9.12 13.32
N ASP A 61 -31.71 9.82 14.43
CA ASP A 61 -32.82 10.74 14.66
C ASP A 61 -32.86 11.83 13.59
N ARG A 62 -31.71 12.39 13.24
CA ARG A 62 -31.64 13.42 12.21
C ARG A 62 -31.89 12.87 10.81
N ARG A 63 -31.41 11.68 10.48
CA ARG A 63 -31.74 10.94 9.25
C ARG A 63 -33.24 10.72 9.13
N ASN A 64 -33.86 10.22 10.19
CA ASN A 64 -35.29 9.94 10.21
C ASN A 64 -36.15 11.21 10.07
N PHE A 65 -35.66 12.33 10.63
CA PHE A 65 -36.27 13.65 10.37
C PHE A 65 -36.22 14.00 8.87
N VAL A 66 -35.06 13.83 8.21
CA VAL A 66 -34.94 14.12 6.77
C VAL A 66 -35.84 13.21 5.95
N LEU A 67 -35.90 11.90 6.26
CA LEU A 67 -36.81 10.96 5.58
C LEU A 67 -38.26 11.39 5.69
N ARG A 68 -38.70 11.87 6.88
CA ARG A 68 -40.05 12.39 7.07
C ARG A 68 -40.32 13.62 6.21
N GLU A 69 -39.40 14.57 6.19
CA GLU A 69 -39.50 15.75 5.33
C GLU A 69 -39.56 15.38 3.85
N MET A 70 -38.78 14.38 3.41
CA MET A 70 -38.83 13.88 2.03
C MET A 70 -40.21 13.31 1.69
N LYS A 71 -40.81 12.57 2.61
CA LYS A 71 -42.18 12.04 2.45
C LYS A 71 -43.21 13.17 2.41
N GLU A 72 -43.21 14.06 3.42
CA GLU A 72 -44.18 15.16 3.55
C GLU A 72 -44.16 16.12 2.35
N ASN A 73 -43.00 16.29 1.72
CA ASN A 73 -42.82 17.12 0.52
C ASN A 73 -43.00 16.33 -0.81
N GLY A 74 -43.39 15.07 -0.75
CA GLY A 74 -43.71 14.26 -1.94
C GLY A 74 -42.51 13.72 -2.70
N TYR A 75 -41.31 13.77 -2.14
CA TYR A 75 -40.07 13.24 -2.75
C TYR A 75 -39.91 11.74 -2.48
N LEU A 76 -40.56 11.20 -1.45
CA LEU A 76 -40.44 9.80 -1.08
C LEU A 76 -41.89 9.21 -0.88
N PRO A 77 -42.28 8.14 -1.63
CA PRO A 77 -43.50 7.45 -1.41
C PRO A 77 -43.59 6.83 -0.01
N GLU A 78 -44.83 6.64 0.53
CA GLU A 78 -45.06 6.10 1.87
C GLU A 78 -44.36 4.76 2.10
N GLU A 79 -44.52 3.80 1.19
CA GLU A 79 -43.92 2.46 1.27
C GLU A 79 -42.36 2.53 1.31
N ALA A 80 -41.77 3.42 0.51
CA ALA A 80 -40.34 3.64 0.51
C ALA A 80 -39.85 4.32 1.79
N TYR A 81 -40.67 5.22 2.38
CA TYR A 81 -40.39 5.83 3.67
C TYR A 81 -40.36 4.80 4.79
N GLU A 82 -41.40 3.93 4.88
CA GLU A 82 -41.51 2.89 5.90
C GLU A 82 -40.31 1.92 5.81
N THR A 83 -39.94 1.55 4.59
CA THR A 83 -38.75 0.72 4.34
C THR A 83 -37.46 1.41 4.78
N ALA A 84 -37.29 2.69 4.43
CA ALA A 84 -36.07 3.44 4.70
C ALA A 84 -35.89 3.74 6.19
N ILE A 85 -36.97 4.04 6.93
CA ILE A 85 -36.86 4.38 8.35
C ILE A 85 -36.56 3.13 9.21
N ALA A 86 -36.94 1.94 8.76
CA ALA A 86 -36.64 0.68 9.40
C ALA A 86 -35.19 0.23 9.22
N GLN A 87 -34.44 0.81 8.26
CA GLN A 87 -33.04 0.43 8.00
C GLN A 87 -32.10 0.92 9.10
N SER A 88 -31.18 0.05 9.49
CA SER A 88 -30.08 0.42 10.37
C SER A 88 -29.13 1.42 9.69
N LEU A 89 -28.49 2.29 10.47
CA LEU A 89 -27.41 3.12 9.96
C LEU A 89 -26.13 2.28 9.96
N LEU A 90 -25.78 1.74 8.80
CA LEU A 90 -24.54 1.03 8.51
C LEU A 90 -23.53 2.00 7.90
N SER A 91 -22.24 1.80 8.11
CA SER A 91 -21.20 2.67 7.56
C SER A 91 -19.83 2.00 7.51
N VAL A 92 -18.95 2.52 6.65
CA VAL A 92 -17.51 2.18 6.61
C VAL A 92 -16.85 2.41 7.97
N GLN A 93 -17.21 3.51 8.68
CA GLN A 93 -16.64 3.86 9.99
C GLN A 93 -17.03 2.87 11.10
N ALA A 94 -18.13 2.15 10.94
CA ALA A 94 -18.57 1.09 11.87
C ALA A 94 -17.99 -0.28 11.48
N GLY A 95 -17.33 -0.39 10.33
CA GLY A 95 -16.84 -1.67 9.80
C GLY A 95 -17.91 -2.48 9.07
N ASP A 96 -19.08 -1.90 8.82
CA ASP A 96 -20.18 -2.59 8.13
C ASP A 96 -19.94 -2.72 6.63
N TYR A 97 -19.13 -1.83 6.05
CA TYR A 97 -18.70 -1.84 4.66
C TYR A 97 -17.18 -1.75 4.58
N GLU A 98 -16.60 -2.37 3.56
CA GLU A 98 -15.18 -2.19 3.26
C GLU A 98 -14.87 -0.73 2.94
N SER A 99 -13.69 -0.26 3.36
CA SER A 99 -13.28 1.10 3.04
C SER A 99 -12.88 1.22 1.58
N PHE A 100 -13.38 2.24 0.89
CA PHE A 100 -12.87 2.59 -0.44
C PHE A 100 -11.34 2.74 -0.47
N LYS A 101 -10.74 3.21 0.64
CA LYS A 101 -9.28 3.36 0.75
C LYS A 101 -8.55 2.02 0.80
N SER A 102 -9.18 0.95 1.29
CA SER A 102 -8.59 -0.39 1.26
C SER A 102 -8.66 -1.05 -0.11
N ALA A 103 -9.60 -0.60 -0.96
CA ALA A 103 -9.72 -1.03 -2.35
C ALA A 103 -8.87 -0.20 -3.33
N LEU A 104 -8.24 0.89 -2.86
CA LEU A 104 -7.31 1.62 -3.71
C LEU A 104 -6.05 0.78 -3.89
N PRO A 105 -5.58 0.60 -5.13
CA PRO A 105 -4.30 -0.03 -5.35
C PRO A 105 -3.22 0.75 -4.59
N PRO A 106 -2.19 0.07 -4.05
CA PRO A 106 -1.06 0.76 -3.45
C PRO A 106 -0.49 1.77 -4.46
N ARG A 107 0.12 2.84 -3.97
CA ARG A 107 0.86 3.78 -4.83
C ARG A 107 2.01 3.02 -5.46
N ASP A 108 1.78 2.56 -6.67
CA ASP A 108 2.73 1.85 -7.50
C ASP A 108 2.95 2.59 -8.83
N TYR A 109 3.80 2.03 -9.66
CA TYR A 109 4.09 2.59 -10.98
C TYR A 109 2.85 2.70 -11.88
N PHE A 110 1.87 1.80 -11.72
CA PHE A 110 0.65 1.80 -12.51
C PHE A 110 -0.25 2.99 -12.14
N THR A 111 -0.49 3.20 -10.86
CA THR A 111 -1.30 4.34 -10.38
C THR A 111 -0.63 5.67 -10.64
N ASP A 112 0.72 5.75 -10.56
CA ASP A 112 1.45 6.96 -10.91
C ASP A 112 1.40 7.25 -12.42
N GLU A 113 1.46 6.24 -13.27
CA GLU A 113 1.30 6.40 -14.72
C GLU A 113 -0.10 6.91 -15.08
N ILE A 114 -1.16 6.36 -14.46
CA ILE A 114 -2.53 6.88 -14.64
C ILE A 114 -2.61 8.35 -14.22
N ARG A 115 -2.10 8.69 -13.04
CA ARG A 115 -2.04 10.07 -12.58
C ARG A 115 -1.35 10.98 -13.59
N ARG A 116 -0.20 10.55 -14.11
CA ARG A 116 0.59 11.32 -15.09
C ARG A 116 -0.15 11.52 -16.40
N GLN A 117 -0.82 10.48 -16.90
CA GLN A 117 -1.62 10.57 -18.12
C GLN A 117 -2.82 11.51 -17.95
N LEU A 118 -3.58 11.36 -16.88
CA LEU A 118 -4.76 12.17 -16.61
C LEU A 118 -4.41 13.64 -16.33
N SER A 119 -3.34 13.91 -15.58
CA SER A 119 -2.85 15.29 -15.38
C SER A 119 -2.46 15.96 -16.69
N ARG A 120 -1.87 15.20 -17.62
CA ARG A 120 -1.54 15.70 -18.96
C ARG A 120 -2.78 15.96 -19.81
N ASP A 121 -3.76 15.06 -19.78
CA ASP A 121 -4.90 15.07 -20.68
C ASP A 121 -5.99 16.05 -20.21
N PHE A 122 -6.16 16.25 -18.91
CA PHE A 122 -7.15 17.14 -18.31
C PHE A 122 -6.55 18.43 -17.71
N GLY A 123 -5.23 18.49 -17.52
CA GLY A 123 -4.55 19.54 -16.78
C GLY A 123 -4.46 19.24 -15.28
N GLU A 124 -3.40 19.74 -14.63
CA GLU A 124 -3.13 19.44 -13.20
C GLU A 124 -4.23 20.00 -12.28
N GLU A 125 -4.69 21.23 -12.54
CA GLU A 125 -5.70 21.89 -11.73
C GLU A 125 -7.01 21.08 -11.76
N GLU A 126 -7.54 20.79 -12.94
CA GLU A 126 -8.78 20.03 -13.11
C GLU A 126 -8.66 18.61 -12.53
N PHE A 127 -7.52 17.95 -12.73
CA PHE A 127 -7.28 16.61 -12.20
C PHE A 127 -7.28 16.57 -10.67
N PHE A 128 -6.62 17.53 -9.99
CA PHE A 128 -6.51 17.51 -8.54
C PHE A 128 -7.68 18.18 -7.81
N THR A 129 -8.41 19.08 -8.45
CA THR A 129 -9.50 19.84 -7.82
C THR A 129 -10.88 19.49 -8.36
N GLY A 130 -10.97 18.88 -9.53
CA GLY A 130 -12.22 18.57 -10.23
C GLY A 130 -13.03 17.41 -9.65
N GLY A 131 -12.56 16.76 -8.57
CA GLY A 131 -13.28 15.67 -7.89
C GLY A 131 -13.49 14.42 -8.75
N MET A 132 -12.59 14.14 -9.70
CA MET A 132 -12.71 13.01 -10.63
C MET A 132 -12.59 11.66 -9.91
N ALA A 133 -13.55 10.76 -10.15
CA ALA A 133 -13.45 9.34 -9.82
C ALA A 133 -12.96 8.57 -11.04
N VAL A 134 -11.79 7.95 -10.94
CA VAL A 134 -11.17 7.22 -12.04
C VAL A 134 -11.29 5.73 -11.81
N ARG A 135 -11.99 5.02 -12.70
CA ARG A 135 -12.02 3.55 -12.71
C ARG A 135 -11.12 3.06 -13.84
N ALA A 136 -10.01 2.43 -13.48
CA ALA A 136 -9.13 1.77 -14.43
C ALA A 136 -9.53 0.30 -14.65
N THR A 137 -9.11 -0.27 -15.78
CA THR A 137 -9.21 -1.71 -16.05
C THR A 137 -8.08 -2.48 -15.35
N PHE A 138 -7.99 -2.29 -14.03
CA PHE A 138 -6.95 -2.89 -13.19
C PHE A 138 -7.47 -4.19 -12.58
N ASP A 139 -6.70 -5.26 -12.74
CA ASP A 139 -6.92 -6.52 -12.06
C ASP A 139 -5.77 -6.72 -11.07
N PRO A 140 -6.03 -6.68 -9.75
CA PRO A 140 -4.98 -6.78 -8.73
C PRO A 140 -4.21 -8.10 -8.78
N GLU A 141 -4.87 -9.22 -9.10
CA GLU A 141 -4.23 -10.54 -9.15
C GLU A 141 -3.28 -10.63 -10.35
N LEU A 142 -3.73 -10.18 -11.52
CA LEU A 142 -2.89 -10.14 -12.71
C LEU A 142 -1.72 -9.16 -12.56
N HIS A 143 -1.92 -8.05 -11.85
CA HIS A 143 -0.86 -7.08 -11.57
C HIS A 143 0.24 -7.70 -10.70
N GLU A 144 -0.12 -8.40 -9.64
CA GLU A 144 0.84 -9.10 -8.77
C GLU A 144 1.62 -10.18 -9.56
N VAL A 145 0.93 -10.97 -10.36
CA VAL A 145 1.58 -11.96 -11.24
C VAL A 145 2.56 -11.31 -12.21
N ALA A 146 2.17 -10.19 -12.81
CA ALA A 146 3.04 -9.44 -13.73
C ALA A 146 4.26 -8.84 -13.02
N ALA A 147 4.08 -8.30 -11.80
CA ALA A 147 5.16 -7.75 -11.00
C ALA A 147 6.20 -8.85 -10.64
N VAL A 148 5.73 -10.00 -10.17
CA VAL A 148 6.61 -11.16 -9.86
C VAL A 148 7.32 -11.67 -11.12
N ALA A 149 6.61 -11.78 -12.25
CA ALA A 149 7.21 -12.21 -13.51
C ALA A 149 8.30 -11.25 -14.00
N LEU A 150 8.08 -9.94 -13.84
CA LEU A 150 9.08 -8.92 -14.18
C LEU A 150 10.29 -9.01 -13.25
N GLN A 151 10.08 -9.13 -11.94
CA GLN A 151 11.17 -9.30 -10.96
C GLN A 151 12.01 -10.54 -11.29
N HIS A 152 11.36 -11.66 -11.60
CA HIS A 152 12.06 -12.88 -12.00
C HIS A 152 12.89 -12.70 -13.28
N ALA A 153 12.33 -12.04 -14.28
CA ALA A 153 13.03 -11.76 -15.53
C ALA A 153 14.25 -10.85 -15.31
N LEU A 154 14.11 -9.82 -14.46
CA LEU A 154 15.19 -8.91 -14.09
C LEU A 154 16.30 -9.61 -13.29
N GLU A 155 15.95 -10.45 -12.31
CA GLU A 155 16.92 -11.25 -11.57
C GLU A 155 17.71 -12.16 -12.51
N LYS A 156 17.00 -12.92 -13.38
CA LYS A 156 17.64 -13.79 -14.35
C LYS A 156 18.59 -13.03 -15.30
N TYR A 157 18.14 -11.86 -15.76
CA TYR A 157 18.98 -11.00 -16.59
C TYR A 157 20.22 -10.52 -15.83
N ASP A 158 20.04 -10.00 -14.63
CA ASP A 158 21.16 -9.47 -13.81
C ASP A 158 22.16 -10.57 -13.48
N ARG A 159 21.71 -11.76 -13.08
CA ARG A 159 22.60 -12.92 -12.87
C ARG A 159 23.32 -13.33 -14.16
N SER A 160 22.70 -13.21 -15.32
CA SER A 160 23.34 -13.54 -16.60
C SER A 160 24.48 -12.58 -16.96
N GLN A 161 24.42 -11.32 -16.48
CA GLN A 161 25.53 -10.36 -16.61
C GLN A 161 26.71 -10.72 -15.72
N GLY A 162 26.47 -11.49 -14.66
CA GLY A 162 27.52 -11.95 -13.74
C GLY A 162 28.20 -10.84 -12.95
N LEU A 163 27.58 -9.67 -12.81
CA LEU A 163 28.11 -8.55 -12.04
C LEU A 163 27.49 -8.49 -10.65
N TRP A 164 28.32 -8.50 -9.62
CA TRP A 164 27.89 -8.24 -8.25
C TRP A 164 27.78 -6.73 -8.00
N ARG A 165 26.58 -6.27 -7.65
CA ARG A 165 26.33 -4.87 -7.31
C ARG A 165 26.07 -4.66 -5.82
N GLY A 166 25.52 -5.69 -5.11
CA GLY A 166 25.05 -5.56 -3.74
C GLY A 166 23.88 -4.58 -3.64
N THR A 167 23.59 -4.14 -2.43
CA THR A 167 22.64 -3.04 -2.17
C THR A 167 23.32 -1.68 -2.12
N GLY A 168 24.66 -1.66 -1.94
CA GLY A 168 25.44 -0.46 -1.68
C GLY A 168 25.39 0.02 -0.23
N GLU A 169 24.57 -0.62 0.62
CA GLU A 169 24.38 -0.26 2.02
C GLU A 169 25.26 -1.11 2.94
N THR A 170 25.75 -0.50 4.01
CA THR A 170 26.56 -1.19 5.04
C THR A 170 26.18 -0.71 6.43
N LEU A 171 26.22 -1.61 7.41
CA LEU A 171 26.06 -1.27 8.82
C LEU A 171 27.44 -1.02 9.46
N PRO A 172 27.56 -0.02 10.35
CA PRO A 172 28.81 0.25 11.06
C PRO A 172 29.09 -0.85 12.10
N ALA A 173 30.36 -1.06 12.43
CA ALA A 173 30.80 -2.12 13.37
C ALA A 173 30.13 -2.04 14.74
N GLU A 174 29.80 -0.83 15.20
CA GLU A 174 29.10 -0.59 16.45
C GLU A 174 27.68 -1.20 16.47
N ALA A 175 27.03 -1.24 15.33
CA ALA A 175 25.70 -1.85 15.18
C ALA A 175 25.73 -3.38 15.15
N LEU A 176 26.90 -4.00 14.99
CA LEU A 176 27.05 -5.46 14.87
C LEU A 176 27.42 -6.14 16.18
N GLN A 177 27.44 -5.42 17.32
CA GLN A 177 27.90 -5.94 18.60
C GLN A 177 26.96 -7.01 19.22
N ASP A 178 25.67 -6.87 18.98
CA ASP A 178 24.64 -7.79 19.46
C ASP A 178 23.47 -7.86 18.48
N GLU A 179 22.58 -8.86 18.71
CA GLU A 179 21.46 -9.14 17.82
C GLU A 179 20.43 -8.01 17.77
N ASP A 180 20.07 -7.44 18.91
CA ASP A 180 19.09 -6.36 18.98
C ASP A 180 19.58 -5.12 18.23
N SER A 181 20.88 -4.80 18.36
CA SER A 181 21.51 -3.66 17.69
C SER A 181 21.50 -3.79 16.17
N TRP A 182 21.94 -4.92 15.61
CA TRP A 182 21.95 -5.07 14.15
C TRP A 182 20.53 -5.19 13.57
N ARG A 183 19.59 -5.82 14.28
CA ARG A 183 18.17 -5.89 13.86
C ARG A 183 17.55 -4.50 13.77
N ALA A 184 17.76 -3.67 14.81
CA ALA A 184 17.25 -2.30 14.83
C ALA A 184 17.87 -1.44 13.72
N ALA A 185 19.18 -1.57 13.48
CA ALA A 185 19.90 -0.85 12.45
C ALA A 185 19.44 -1.29 11.03
N LEU A 186 19.32 -2.61 10.79
CA LEU A 186 18.91 -3.17 9.49
C LEU A 186 17.50 -2.71 9.11
N ALA A 187 16.57 -2.64 10.08
CA ALA A 187 15.21 -2.16 9.85
C ALA A 187 15.14 -0.69 9.36
N GLN A 188 16.18 0.12 9.60
CA GLN A 188 16.27 1.52 9.16
C GLN A 188 16.93 1.68 7.79
N VAL A 189 17.56 0.64 7.26
CA VAL A 189 18.25 0.70 5.96
C VAL A 189 17.22 0.82 4.83
N ASN A 190 17.48 1.70 3.87
CA ASN A 190 16.64 1.90 2.71
C ASN A 190 16.92 0.86 1.60
N VAL A 191 16.37 -0.33 1.78
CA VAL A 191 16.47 -1.44 0.81
C VAL A 191 15.07 -1.95 0.46
N PRO A 192 14.89 -2.54 -0.75
CA PRO A 192 13.61 -3.14 -1.14
C PRO A 192 13.19 -4.27 -0.20
N ARG A 193 11.89 -4.32 0.15
CA ARG A 193 11.28 -5.38 0.98
C ARG A 193 10.10 -6.07 0.29
N ASP A 194 9.84 -5.72 -0.96
CA ASP A 194 8.72 -6.19 -1.78
C ASP A 194 9.14 -7.10 -2.94
N VAL A 195 10.39 -7.58 -2.92
CA VAL A 195 10.90 -8.49 -3.95
C VAL A 195 10.45 -9.91 -3.66
N LYS A 196 9.71 -10.52 -4.61
CA LYS A 196 9.09 -11.85 -4.49
C LYS A 196 9.49 -12.83 -5.59
N ALA A 197 10.50 -12.50 -6.39
CA ALA A 197 10.99 -13.42 -7.44
C ALA A 197 11.48 -14.74 -6.82
N ASP A 198 10.87 -15.87 -7.22
CA ASP A 198 11.16 -17.21 -6.70
C ASP A 198 11.11 -17.33 -5.16
N GLY A 199 10.18 -16.60 -4.51
CA GLY A 199 10.00 -16.54 -3.07
C GLY A 199 10.26 -15.14 -2.49
N GLN A 200 9.97 -14.98 -1.22
CA GLN A 200 10.20 -13.72 -0.54
C GLN A 200 11.69 -13.48 -0.31
N TRP A 201 12.16 -12.29 -0.72
CA TRP A 201 13.49 -11.82 -0.40
C TRP A 201 13.48 -11.00 0.88
N HIS A 202 14.52 -11.18 1.69
CA HIS A 202 14.69 -10.50 2.96
C HIS A 202 15.98 -9.70 2.97
N PRO A 203 15.99 -8.49 3.53
CA PRO A 203 17.23 -7.81 3.90
C PRO A 203 18.01 -8.64 4.92
N ALA A 204 19.32 -8.72 4.73
CA ALA A 204 20.21 -9.40 5.65
C ALA A 204 21.52 -8.62 5.78
N VAL A 205 22.15 -8.72 6.93
CA VAL A 205 23.48 -8.14 7.18
C VAL A 205 24.53 -9.23 7.34
N VAL A 206 25.70 -9.04 6.77
CA VAL A 206 26.85 -9.95 6.91
C VAL A 206 27.46 -9.75 8.30
N LEU A 207 27.34 -10.76 9.18
CA LEU A 207 27.86 -10.73 10.56
C LEU A 207 29.31 -11.20 10.66
N SER A 208 29.69 -12.20 9.86
CA SER A 208 31.07 -12.68 9.77
C SER A 208 31.35 -13.32 8.42
N VAL A 209 32.61 -13.34 8.01
CA VAL A 209 33.06 -13.96 6.77
C VAL A 209 34.06 -15.05 7.12
N GLY A 210 33.71 -16.30 6.79
CA GLY A 210 34.54 -17.47 6.97
C GLY A 210 35.40 -17.78 5.73
N ASN A 211 36.02 -18.96 5.74
CA ASN A 211 36.87 -19.38 4.61
C ASN A 211 36.09 -19.67 3.32
N ASN A 212 34.86 -20.19 3.42
CA ASN A 212 34.03 -20.59 2.27
C ASN A 212 32.67 -19.90 2.25
N ASP A 213 32.19 -19.41 3.38
CA ASP A 213 30.85 -18.89 3.60
C ASP A 213 30.87 -17.54 4.34
N ALA A 214 29.71 -16.92 4.44
CA ALA A 214 29.49 -15.75 5.27
C ALA A 214 28.25 -15.98 6.12
N ARG A 215 28.34 -15.78 7.44
CA ARG A 215 27.20 -15.77 8.33
C ARG A 215 26.42 -14.49 8.18
N ILE A 216 25.10 -14.60 8.12
CA ILE A 216 24.21 -13.46 7.93
C ILE A 216 23.15 -13.44 9.02
N GLY A 217 22.72 -12.23 9.39
CA GLY A 217 21.52 -11.98 10.19
C GLY A 217 20.40 -11.50 9.27
N ILE A 218 19.24 -12.16 9.30
CA ILE A 218 18.13 -11.90 8.36
C ILE A 218 17.01 -11.12 9.07
N GLU A 219 16.51 -10.08 8.41
CA GLU A 219 15.38 -9.28 8.90
C GLU A 219 14.11 -10.14 8.99
N GLY A 220 13.44 -10.12 10.15
CA GLY A 220 12.19 -10.84 10.36
C GLY A 220 12.31 -12.37 10.49
N VAL A 221 13.52 -12.91 10.49
CA VAL A 221 13.80 -14.33 10.72
C VAL A 221 14.60 -14.47 12.02
N GLU A 222 14.16 -15.36 12.90
CA GLU A 222 14.93 -15.70 14.10
C GLU A 222 16.20 -16.47 13.72
N ASP A 223 17.30 -16.14 14.38
CA ASP A 223 18.55 -16.88 14.20
C ASP A 223 18.41 -18.23 14.92
N ASP A 224 18.60 -19.33 14.20
CA ASP A 224 18.59 -20.66 14.78
C ASP A 224 19.98 -21.02 15.36
N SER A 225 20.08 -22.13 16.06
CA SER A 225 21.33 -22.59 16.70
C SER A 225 22.48 -22.76 15.70
N ASP A 226 22.15 -23.03 14.43
CA ASP A 226 23.13 -23.29 13.37
C ASP A 226 23.47 -22.02 12.58
N GLY A 227 22.62 -20.97 12.68
CA GLY A 227 22.75 -19.68 11.96
C GLY A 227 22.41 -19.78 10.47
N HIS A 228 22.38 -18.62 9.84
CA HIS A 228 22.10 -18.49 8.41
C HIS A 228 23.37 -18.15 7.63
N PHE A 229 23.59 -18.77 6.47
CA PHE A 229 24.82 -18.61 5.71
C PHE A 229 24.58 -18.38 4.23
N VAL A 230 25.41 -17.50 3.63
CA VAL A 230 25.63 -17.43 2.19
C VAL A 230 26.84 -18.32 1.89
N THR A 231 26.63 -19.39 1.13
CA THR A 231 27.69 -20.36 0.83
C THR A 231 28.46 -20.02 -0.46
N ALA A 232 29.56 -20.72 -0.70
CA ALA A 232 30.31 -20.57 -1.95
C ALA A 232 29.43 -20.80 -3.21
N LYS A 233 28.43 -21.70 -3.15
CA LYS A 233 27.54 -21.98 -4.30
C LYS A 233 26.69 -20.79 -4.67
N ASP A 234 26.29 -19.98 -3.69
CA ASP A 234 25.39 -18.85 -3.88
C ASP A 234 26.05 -17.66 -4.57
N VAL A 235 27.41 -17.62 -4.60
CA VAL A 235 28.18 -16.49 -5.12
C VAL A 235 28.94 -16.76 -6.41
N THR A 236 29.10 -18.05 -6.83
CA THR A 236 29.94 -18.43 -7.99
C THR A 236 29.45 -17.92 -9.34
N TRP A 237 28.23 -17.37 -9.41
CA TRP A 237 27.72 -16.73 -10.61
C TRP A 237 28.28 -15.32 -10.82
N ALA A 238 28.78 -14.66 -9.77
CA ALA A 238 29.04 -13.22 -9.73
C ALA A 238 30.55 -12.88 -9.74
N ARG A 239 30.82 -11.64 -10.13
CA ARG A 239 32.15 -11.02 -10.18
C ARG A 239 32.05 -9.59 -9.64
N LYS A 240 33.07 -9.12 -8.92
CA LYS A 240 33.19 -7.69 -8.61
C LYS A 240 33.58 -6.90 -9.87
N GLN A 241 33.12 -5.66 -9.96
CA GLN A 241 33.61 -4.71 -10.94
C GLN A 241 34.91 -4.09 -10.43
N ASN A 242 35.90 -4.04 -11.29
CA ASN A 242 37.17 -3.33 -11.03
C ASN A 242 36.98 -1.82 -11.16
N GLU A 243 37.92 -1.04 -10.66
CA GLU A 243 37.91 0.42 -10.74
C GLU A 243 37.85 0.95 -12.19
N ASP A 244 38.41 0.22 -13.14
CA ASP A 244 38.41 0.54 -14.57
C ASP A 244 37.08 0.16 -15.28
N GLY A 245 36.11 -0.35 -14.52
CA GLY A 245 34.82 -0.79 -15.05
C GLY A 245 34.80 -2.22 -15.64
N SER A 246 35.92 -2.89 -15.75
CA SER A 246 36.03 -4.28 -16.21
C SER A 246 35.52 -5.26 -15.18
N LEU A 247 35.06 -6.46 -15.61
CA LEU A 247 34.70 -7.54 -14.71
C LEU A 247 35.93 -8.27 -14.19
N GLY A 248 35.99 -8.38 -12.87
CA GLY A 248 36.99 -9.18 -12.18
C GLY A 248 36.83 -10.70 -12.38
N ARG A 249 37.60 -11.47 -11.62
CA ARG A 249 37.45 -12.94 -11.59
C ARG A 249 36.11 -13.33 -10.98
N LYS A 250 35.60 -14.50 -11.37
CA LYS A 250 34.43 -15.12 -10.70
C LYS A 250 34.74 -15.40 -9.24
N ALA A 251 33.77 -15.08 -8.37
CA ALA A 251 33.85 -15.43 -6.96
C ALA A 251 33.93 -16.96 -6.79
N LYS A 252 34.74 -17.39 -5.83
CA LYS A 252 34.86 -18.81 -5.44
C LYS A 252 34.29 -19.05 -4.05
N VAL A 253 34.34 -18.03 -3.20
CA VAL A 253 33.86 -18.06 -1.81
C VAL A 253 33.10 -16.77 -1.50
N ALA A 254 32.27 -16.79 -0.45
CA ALA A 254 31.46 -15.63 -0.07
C ALA A 254 32.30 -14.38 0.16
N GLY A 255 33.47 -14.49 0.79
CA GLY A 255 34.39 -13.38 1.06
C GLY A 255 35.01 -12.75 -0.19
N ASP A 256 34.89 -13.35 -1.37
CA ASP A 256 35.29 -12.69 -2.62
C ASP A 256 34.35 -11.51 -2.97
N LEU A 257 33.09 -11.55 -2.49
CA LEU A 257 32.06 -10.55 -2.78
C LEU A 257 31.63 -9.74 -1.55
N LEU A 258 31.56 -10.39 -0.38
CA LEU A 258 30.93 -9.88 0.83
C LEU A 258 31.97 -9.47 1.87
N ASN A 259 31.70 -8.37 2.59
CA ASN A 259 32.44 -7.93 3.76
C ASN A 259 31.52 -7.87 4.97
N VAL A 260 32.07 -7.92 6.18
CA VAL A 260 31.32 -7.74 7.41
C VAL A 260 30.62 -6.37 7.41
N GLY A 261 29.35 -6.35 7.74
CA GLY A 261 28.51 -5.16 7.73
C GLY A 261 27.74 -4.94 6.41
N ASP A 262 28.14 -5.58 5.31
CA ASP A 262 27.39 -5.42 4.04
C ASP A 262 25.93 -5.84 4.21
N VAL A 263 25.02 -5.01 3.68
CA VAL A 263 23.59 -5.34 3.61
C VAL A 263 23.30 -5.95 2.26
N VAL A 264 22.64 -7.10 2.26
CA VAL A 264 22.30 -7.87 1.05
C VAL A 264 20.85 -8.29 1.06
N LEU A 265 20.30 -8.64 -0.10
CA LEU A 265 19.00 -9.29 -0.21
C LEU A 265 19.23 -10.80 -0.37
N VAL A 266 18.54 -11.59 0.46
CA VAL A 266 18.65 -13.05 0.46
C VAL A 266 17.27 -13.70 0.42
N ARG A 267 17.21 -14.94 -0.08
CA ARG A 267 16.05 -15.81 0.02
C ARG A 267 16.47 -17.22 0.36
N ALA A 268 15.56 -18.01 0.94
CA ALA A 268 15.78 -19.46 1.07
C ALA A 268 15.81 -20.12 -0.30
N LEU A 269 16.71 -21.09 -0.49
CA LEU A 269 16.82 -21.91 -1.70
C LEU A 269 16.16 -23.27 -1.50
#